data_8c027b957869d172d8b3ed052e4c6540
#
_entry.id   8c027b957869d172d8b3ed052e4c6540
#
_cell.length_a   1.000
_cell.length_b   1.000
_cell.length_c   1.000
_cell.angle_alpha   90.00
_cell.angle_beta   90.00
_cell.angle_gamma   90.00
#
_symmetry.space_group_name_H-M   'P 1'
#
loop_
_entity.id
_entity.type
_entity.pdbx_description
1 polymer ?
#
loop_
_entity_poly.entity_id
_entity_poly.type
_entity_poly.pdbx_seq_one_letter_code
_entity_poly.pdbx_strand_id
1 'polypeptide(L)'
;MKNNKTFCILPFVHCQIDTDSSYKPCCLSKTQFPFKKITDQSIEDIHNSDEMKQFRLDLLNGVERPEICSQCYVSEEHSFHSYRGAMNQQLEEFIQPSIDAMQSDGTLPDPILRSWDIRYSNLCNLKCRTCGDDYSTTWAAENGTNKELFAFPPGTDPLEHQYKNVRKIYFAGGEPMIMPEHYATLKKLIELDAAKDITLFYNTNMTKLNYNREYLPDYWKQFKTVTLGLSIDHYGDRANYIRNGAVKWKKIEENIRTILSYDNLAIRMHPTVSVYNVATLPQLHRYLFENGLLNDVDSIELNILYYAPDRSMKTLPKHLREKAQENITNHIEWLTKNHASDRQLGQWNTLHEYLNEDHGERQEQETRNFVWHVQHHDKKRGESFTDTFPEYKEWWEEITSNTIPIVQIT
;
A
#
# COMPACT_ATOMS: atom_id res chain seq x y z
N MET A 1 -9.04 3.75 29.81
CA MET A 1 -8.63 3.22 28.48
C MET A 1 -7.25 2.55 28.43
N LYS A 2 -6.34 2.80 29.37
CA LYS A 2 -4.98 2.17 29.35
C LYS A 2 -4.96 0.62 29.29
N ASN A 3 -6.05 -0.06 29.57
CA ASN A 3 -6.15 -1.53 29.53
C ASN A 3 -7.12 -2.08 28.46
N ASN A 4 -7.69 -1.22 27.59
CA ASN A 4 -8.58 -1.68 26.53
C ASN A 4 -7.76 -2.12 25.31
N LYS A 5 -7.64 -3.43 25.13
CA LYS A 5 -6.87 -4.05 24.03
C LYS A 5 -7.58 -4.02 22.67
N THR A 6 -8.84 -3.57 22.58
CA THR A 6 -9.59 -3.54 21.32
C THR A 6 -9.76 -2.14 20.78
N PHE A 7 -9.59 -1.11 21.61
CA PHE A 7 -9.84 0.29 21.22
C PHE A 7 -9.01 0.72 20.01
N CYS A 8 -9.69 1.35 19.05
CA CYS A 8 -9.10 2.00 17.88
C CYS A 8 -9.78 3.34 17.63
N ILE A 9 -9.02 4.41 17.46
CA ILE A 9 -9.55 5.76 17.19
C ILE A 9 -10.13 5.90 15.78
N LEU A 10 -9.70 5.09 14.81
CA LEU A 10 -10.06 5.25 13.40
C LEU A 10 -11.58 5.27 13.15
N PRO A 11 -12.42 4.37 13.70
CA PRO A 11 -13.87 4.42 13.49
C PRO A 11 -14.56 5.70 14.00
N PHE A 12 -13.86 6.54 14.74
CA PHE A 12 -14.37 7.80 15.28
C PHE A 12 -14.00 9.01 14.42
N VAL A 13 -12.80 9.02 13.82
CA VAL A 13 -12.23 10.24 13.20
C VAL A 13 -11.63 10.00 11.82
N HIS A 14 -11.84 8.82 11.23
CA HIS A 14 -11.20 8.45 9.98
C HIS A 14 -12.22 7.99 8.94
N CYS A 15 -11.91 8.27 7.68
CA CYS A 15 -12.56 7.64 6.54
C CYS A 15 -11.51 7.12 5.56
N GLN A 16 -11.74 5.91 5.06
CA GLN A 16 -11.11 5.44 3.83
C GLN A 16 -12.16 5.41 2.74
N ILE A 17 -11.83 6.00 1.58
CA ILE A 17 -12.66 5.97 0.38
C ILE A 17 -11.86 5.30 -0.72
N ASP A 18 -12.32 4.13 -1.15
CA ASP A 18 -11.64 3.34 -2.17
C ASP A 18 -12.04 3.75 -3.60
N THR A 19 -11.30 3.27 -4.60
CA THR A 19 -11.50 3.61 -6.03
C THR A 19 -12.91 3.30 -6.54
N ASP A 20 -13.63 2.37 -5.92
CA ASP A 20 -15.00 1.98 -6.25
C ASP A 20 -16.08 2.70 -5.44
N SER A 21 -15.72 3.79 -4.77
CA SER A 21 -16.57 4.61 -3.87
C SER A 21 -16.91 3.93 -2.54
N SER A 22 -16.34 2.77 -2.21
CA SER A 22 -16.56 2.09 -0.94
C SER A 22 -15.97 2.89 0.21
N TYR A 23 -16.80 3.12 1.25
CA TYR A 23 -16.35 3.70 2.52
C TYR A 23 -15.93 2.59 3.49
N LYS A 24 -14.76 2.71 4.08
CA LYS A 24 -14.21 1.76 5.03
C LYS A 24 -13.74 2.45 6.31
N PRO A 25 -13.88 1.80 7.47
CA PRO A 25 -13.38 2.35 8.74
C PRO A 25 -11.84 2.33 8.84
N CYS A 26 -11.16 1.52 7.99
CA CYS A 26 -9.71 1.35 8.02
C CYS A 26 -9.24 0.63 6.74
N CYS A 27 -8.03 0.93 6.25
CA CYS A 27 -7.43 0.28 5.07
C CYS A 27 -7.13 -1.21 5.27
N LEU A 28 -7.07 -1.70 6.50
CA LEU A 28 -6.87 -3.11 6.83
C LEU A 28 -8.18 -3.88 7.03
N SER A 29 -9.34 -3.21 6.91
CA SER A 29 -10.65 -3.84 7.06
C SER A 29 -10.88 -4.86 5.95
N LYS A 30 -11.29 -6.08 6.34
CA LYS A 30 -11.59 -7.14 5.39
C LYS A 30 -12.92 -6.91 4.68
N THR A 31 -13.10 -7.55 3.53
CA THR A 31 -14.29 -7.47 2.68
C THR A 31 -15.59 -7.98 3.33
N GLN A 32 -15.49 -8.64 4.47
CA GLN A 32 -16.66 -9.16 5.21
C GLN A 32 -17.46 -8.06 5.94
N PHE A 33 -16.87 -6.88 6.15
CA PHE A 33 -17.63 -5.74 6.66
C PHE A 33 -18.56 -5.22 5.56
N PRO A 34 -19.84 -4.89 5.86
CA PRO A 34 -20.79 -4.41 4.87
C PRO A 34 -20.49 -2.96 4.47
N PHE A 35 -19.50 -2.79 3.61
CA PHE A 35 -19.10 -1.47 3.13
C PHE A 35 -20.23 -0.79 2.35
N LYS A 36 -20.53 0.45 2.71
CA LYS A 36 -21.45 1.32 1.99
C LYS A 36 -20.67 2.14 0.95
N LYS A 37 -21.37 2.66 -0.05
CA LYS A 37 -20.79 3.53 -1.06
C LYS A 37 -21.19 4.97 -0.84
N ILE A 38 -20.23 5.88 -0.99
CA ILE A 38 -20.49 7.33 -0.89
C ILE A 38 -21.29 7.88 -2.08
N THR A 39 -21.52 7.07 -3.13
CA THR A 39 -22.45 7.35 -4.21
C THR A 39 -23.91 7.20 -3.81
N ASP A 40 -24.19 6.41 -2.78
CA ASP A 40 -25.54 6.02 -2.39
C ASP A 40 -26.02 6.77 -1.14
N GLN A 41 -25.10 7.20 -0.29
CA GLN A 41 -25.38 7.86 0.99
C GLN A 41 -24.31 8.90 1.31
N SER A 42 -24.63 9.90 2.15
CA SER A 42 -23.63 10.85 2.64
C SER A 42 -22.57 10.17 3.50
N ILE A 43 -21.39 10.79 3.62
CA ILE A 43 -20.32 10.29 4.49
C ILE A 43 -20.79 10.23 5.94
N GLU A 44 -21.57 11.22 6.39
CA GLU A 44 -22.14 11.31 7.73
C GLU A 44 -23.11 10.16 8.01
N ASP A 45 -23.98 9.83 7.07
CA ASP A 45 -24.93 8.71 7.20
C ASP A 45 -24.21 7.37 7.25
N ILE A 46 -23.18 7.18 6.40
CA ILE A 46 -22.37 5.97 6.41
C ILE A 46 -21.58 5.87 7.73
N HIS A 47 -20.96 6.96 8.16
CA HIS A 47 -20.20 7.02 9.40
C HIS A 47 -21.07 6.76 10.64
N ASN A 48 -22.37 7.03 10.55
CA ASN A 48 -23.37 6.74 11.58
C ASN A 48 -24.31 5.57 11.24
N SER A 49 -23.95 4.72 10.26
CA SER A 49 -24.68 3.49 10.01
C SER A 49 -24.71 2.59 11.26
N ASP A 50 -25.71 1.70 11.35
CA ASP A 50 -25.84 0.81 12.49
C ASP A 50 -24.60 -0.06 12.69
N GLU A 51 -23.97 -0.50 11.61
CA GLU A 51 -22.72 -1.25 11.64
C GLU A 51 -21.57 -0.45 12.25
N MET A 52 -21.44 0.83 11.87
CA MET A 52 -20.37 1.73 12.38
C MET A 52 -20.61 2.12 13.84
N LYS A 53 -21.87 2.38 14.23
CA LYS A 53 -22.25 2.62 15.63
C LYS A 53 -21.90 1.43 16.51
N GLN A 54 -22.34 0.23 16.10
CA GLN A 54 -22.05 -0.99 16.83
C GLN A 54 -20.55 -1.28 16.91
N PHE A 55 -19.81 -1.03 15.81
CA PHE A 55 -18.36 -1.22 15.79
C PHE A 55 -17.66 -0.33 16.81
N ARG A 56 -18.04 0.96 16.94
CA ARG A 56 -17.49 1.87 17.95
C ARG A 56 -17.78 1.38 19.38
N LEU A 57 -19.04 0.96 19.65
CA LEU A 57 -19.42 0.42 20.95
C LEU A 57 -18.65 -0.85 21.32
N ASP A 58 -18.48 -1.77 20.38
CA ASP A 58 -17.73 -3.01 20.58
C ASP A 58 -16.28 -2.72 20.98
N LEU A 59 -15.61 -1.83 20.24
CA LEU A 59 -14.23 -1.46 20.54
C LEU A 59 -14.06 -0.78 21.90
N LEU A 60 -15.03 0.05 22.32
CA LEU A 60 -15.02 0.69 23.63
C LEU A 60 -15.27 -0.33 24.76
N ASN A 61 -16.13 -1.30 24.52
CA ASN A 61 -16.51 -2.32 25.51
C ASN A 61 -15.53 -3.52 25.57
N GLY A 62 -14.43 -3.48 24.83
CA GLY A 62 -13.44 -4.55 24.84
C GLY A 62 -13.85 -5.79 24.02
N VAL A 63 -14.83 -5.65 23.10
CA VAL A 63 -15.28 -6.71 22.23
C VAL A 63 -14.38 -6.78 21.00
N GLU A 64 -13.78 -7.94 20.75
CA GLU A 64 -12.95 -8.16 19.57
C GLU A 64 -13.80 -8.30 18.30
N ARG A 65 -13.27 -7.74 17.22
CA ARG A 65 -13.88 -7.80 15.87
C ARG A 65 -12.86 -8.38 14.87
N PRO A 66 -12.54 -9.68 14.95
CA PRO A 66 -11.51 -10.32 14.12
C PRO A 66 -11.83 -10.26 12.62
N GLU A 67 -13.11 -10.21 12.23
CA GLU A 67 -13.54 -10.06 10.86
C GLU A 67 -13.14 -8.69 10.24
N ILE A 68 -12.81 -7.70 11.07
CA ILE A 68 -12.33 -6.37 10.64
C ILE A 68 -10.87 -6.16 11.02
N CYS A 69 -10.50 -6.52 12.26
CA CYS A 69 -9.27 -6.07 12.95
C CYS A 69 -8.19 -7.16 13.08
N SER A 70 -8.38 -8.36 12.49
CA SER A 70 -7.48 -9.50 12.68
C SER A 70 -6.00 -9.19 12.40
N GLN A 71 -5.69 -8.33 11.43
CA GLN A 71 -4.29 -7.98 11.13
C GLN A 71 -3.61 -7.25 12.30
N CYS A 72 -4.34 -6.35 12.97
CA CYS A 72 -3.81 -5.67 14.15
C CYS A 72 -3.65 -6.63 15.33
N TYR A 73 -4.62 -7.52 15.57
CA TYR A 73 -4.55 -8.50 16.66
C TYR A 73 -3.37 -9.45 16.48
N VAL A 74 -3.21 -10.03 15.28
CA VAL A 74 -2.07 -10.90 14.97
C VAL A 74 -0.73 -10.18 15.16
N SER A 75 -0.61 -8.93 14.70
CA SER A 75 0.62 -8.14 14.92
C SER A 75 0.92 -7.96 16.41
N GLU A 76 -0.09 -7.71 17.22
CA GLU A 76 0.06 -7.49 18.67
C GLU A 76 0.36 -8.76 19.45
N GLU A 77 -0.18 -9.92 19.03
CA GLU A 77 0.17 -11.23 19.58
C GLU A 77 1.66 -11.56 19.40
N HIS A 78 2.23 -11.15 18.28
CA HIS A 78 3.67 -11.31 17.99
C HIS A 78 4.54 -10.16 18.51
N SER A 79 4.02 -9.32 19.41
CA SER A 79 4.73 -8.15 19.99
C SER A 79 5.16 -7.09 18.96
N PHE A 80 4.50 -7.03 17.80
CA PHE A 80 4.73 -6.00 16.79
C PHE A 80 3.85 -4.76 17.02
N HIS A 81 4.32 -3.63 16.52
CA HIS A 81 3.50 -2.41 16.48
C HIS A 81 2.38 -2.57 15.45
N SER A 82 1.14 -2.63 15.92
CA SER A 82 -0.02 -2.68 15.03
C SER A 82 -0.32 -1.30 14.42
N TYR A 83 -1.01 -1.29 13.27
CA TYR A 83 -1.53 -0.06 12.68
C TYR A 83 -2.49 0.67 13.64
N ARG A 84 -3.34 -0.07 14.36
CA ARG A 84 -4.20 0.46 15.43
C ARG A 84 -3.41 1.19 16.51
N GLY A 85 -2.36 0.57 17.04
CA GLY A 85 -1.51 1.17 18.05
C GLY A 85 -0.84 2.46 17.56
N ALA A 86 -0.30 2.44 16.34
CA ALA A 86 0.30 3.61 15.71
C ALA A 86 -0.70 4.75 15.51
N MET A 87 -1.94 4.44 15.07
CA MET A 87 -2.96 5.46 14.86
C MET A 87 -3.52 6.01 16.15
N ASN A 88 -3.69 5.19 17.19
CA ASN A 88 -4.06 5.66 18.52
C ASN A 88 -3.02 6.64 19.08
N GLN A 89 -1.74 6.38 18.87
CA GLN A 89 -0.65 7.29 19.29
C GLN A 89 -0.65 8.58 18.45
N GLN A 90 -0.75 8.50 17.13
CA GLN A 90 -0.69 9.67 16.25
C GLN A 90 -1.89 10.63 16.41
N LEU A 91 -3.04 10.09 16.80
CA LEU A 91 -4.31 10.82 16.96
C LEU A 91 -4.76 10.86 18.42
N GLU A 92 -3.84 10.70 19.38
CA GLU A 92 -4.13 10.62 20.82
C GLU A 92 -4.95 11.81 21.33
N GLU A 93 -4.63 13.01 20.87
CA GLU A 93 -5.33 14.26 21.26
C GLU A 93 -6.82 14.25 20.92
N PHE A 94 -7.25 13.45 19.92
CA PHE A 94 -8.65 13.36 19.47
C PHE A 94 -9.44 12.24 20.14
N ILE A 95 -8.80 11.35 20.92
CA ILE A 95 -9.46 10.18 21.50
C ILE A 95 -10.58 10.61 22.46
N GLN A 96 -10.21 11.33 23.52
CA GLN A 96 -11.20 11.72 24.53
C GLN A 96 -12.29 12.64 23.97
N PRO A 97 -11.98 13.69 23.18
CA PRO A 97 -13.02 14.52 22.57
C PRO A 97 -14.01 13.74 21.70
N SER A 98 -13.54 12.71 20.96
CA SER A 98 -14.43 11.89 20.11
C SER A 98 -15.35 11.00 20.93
N ILE A 99 -14.85 10.45 22.05
CA ILE A 99 -15.67 9.65 22.97
C ILE A 99 -16.71 10.51 23.68
N ASP A 100 -16.34 11.70 24.13
CA ASP A 100 -17.24 12.63 24.80
C ASP A 100 -18.35 13.17 23.87
N ALA A 101 -18.07 13.29 22.58
CA ALA A 101 -19.05 13.69 21.57
C ALA A 101 -20.01 12.57 21.15
N MET A 102 -19.68 11.30 21.43
CA MET A 102 -20.47 10.15 21.03
C MET A 102 -21.69 9.96 21.94
N GLN A 103 -22.84 9.68 21.36
CA GLN A 103 -24.06 9.32 22.08
C GLN A 103 -24.00 7.86 22.58
N SER A 104 -24.88 7.51 23.52
CA SER A 104 -24.90 6.18 24.14
C SER A 104 -25.18 5.04 23.17
N ASP A 105 -25.78 5.31 22.01
CA ASP A 105 -26.05 4.34 20.94
C ASP A 105 -24.88 4.22 19.94
N GLY A 106 -23.77 4.94 20.14
CA GLY A 106 -22.62 4.94 19.24
C GLY A 106 -22.68 6.00 18.14
N THR A 107 -23.72 6.85 18.10
CA THR A 107 -23.84 7.94 17.11
C THR A 107 -22.86 9.07 17.40
N LEU A 108 -22.23 9.61 16.37
CA LEU A 108 -21.49 10.86 16.38
C LEU A 108 -22.32 11.92 15.62
N PRO A 109 -23.06 12.82 16.33
CA PRO A 109 -24.01 13.74 15.68
C PRO A 109 -23.37 14.66 14.64
N ASP A 110 -22.11 15.04 14.86
CA ASP A 110 -21.31 15.86 13.96
C ASP A 110 -19.90 15.22 13.84
N PRO A 111 -19.76 14.21 12.97
CA PRO A 111 -18.50 13.46 12.86
C PRO A 111 -17.39 14.34 12.28
N ILE A 112 -16.32 14.52 13.05
CA ILE A 112 -15.15 15.30 12.66
C ILE A 112 -14.07 14.35 12.15
N LEU A 113 -13.81 14.36 10.83
CA LEU A 113 -12.84 13.48 10.19
C LEU A 113 -11.44 14.10 10.23
N ARG A 114 -10.61 13.60 11.14
CA ARG A 114 -9.21 14.05 11.35
C ARG A 114 -8.20 13.36 10.45
N SER A 115 -8.56 12.18 9.93
CA SER A 115 -7.68 11.36 9.09
C SER A 115 -8.44 10.85 7.87
N TRP A 116 -7.87 11.03 6.68
CA TRP A 116 -8.44 10.55 5.43
C TRP A 116 -7.47 9.59 4.73
N ASP A 117 -7.99 8.49 4.17
CA ASP A 117 -7.34 7.63 3.19
C ASP A 117 -8.15 7.73 1.90
N ILE A 118 -7.63 8.40 0.88
CA ILE A 118 -8.37 8.69 -0.34
C ILE A 118 -7.69 8.07 -1.54
N ARG A 119 -8.48 7.34 -2.34
CA ARG A 119 -8.09 6.71 -3.59
C ARG A 119 -9.01 7.18 -4.70
N TYR A 120 -8.77 8.38 -5.23
CA TYR A 120 -9.67 9.07 -6.16
C TYR A 120 -10.10 8.24 -7.35
N SER A 121 -9.19 7.43 -7.91
CA SER A 121 -9.49 6.59 -9.07
C SER A 121 -8.47 5.46 -9.22
N ASN A 122 -8.72 4.57 -10.18
CA ASN A 122 -7.71 3.59 -10.63
C ASN A 122 -6.80 4.14 -11.75
N LEU A 123 -6.81 5.46 -12.01
CA LEU A 123 -5.91 6.08 -12.99
C LEU A 123 -4.46 5.83 -12.62
N CYS A 124 -3.74 5.07 -13.45
CA CYS A 124 -2.33 4.75 -13.24
C CYS A 124 -1.61 4.65 -14.58
N ASN A 125 -0.38 5.13 -14.62
CA ASN A 125 0.49 5.10 -15.80
C ASN A 125 1.41 3.87 -15.86
N LEU A 126 1.28 2.94 -14.92
CA LEU A 126 2.01 1.67 -14.87
C LEU A 126 1.05 0.48 -14.90
N LYS A 127 1.57 -0.66 -15.35
CA LYS A 127 0.90 -1.97 -15.36
C LYS A 127 1.78 -3.01 -14.68
N CYS A 128 2.02 -2.78 -13.38
CA CYS A 128 2.89 -3.61 -12.54
C CYS A 128 2.42 -5.06 -12.52
N ARG A 129 3.34 -6.03 -12.60
CA ARG A 129 3.00 -7.46 -12.64
C ARG A 129 2.30 -7.97 -11.39
N THR A 130 2.40 -7.25 -10.29
CA THR A 130 1.73 -7.54 -9.01
C THR A 130 0.41 -6.79 -8.83
N CYS A 131 -0.07 -6.05 -9.84
CA CYS A 131 -1.29 -5.23 -9.79
C CYS A 131 -2.40 -5.83 -10.67
N GLY A 132 -3.49 -5.09 -10.88
CA GLY A 132 -4.62 -5.47 -11.72
C GLY A 132 -5.50 -4.28 -12.09
N ASP A 133 -6.61 -4.56 -12.77
CA ASP A 133 -7.54 -3.60 -13.37
C ASP A 133 -8.19 -2.66 -12.34
N ASP A 134 -8.37 -3.12 -11.10
CA ASP A 134 -9.02 -2.35 -10.04
C ASP A 134 -8.20 -1.14 -9.57
N TYR A 135 -6.88 -1.19 -9.82
CA TYR A 135 -5.95 -0.13 -9.40
C TYR A 135 -5.08 0.40 -10.54
N SER A 136 -5.37 0.00 -11.80
CA SER A 136 -4.63 0.53 -12.95
C SER A 136 -5.44 0.52 -14.24
N THR A 137 -5.74 1.72 -14.74
CA THR A 137 -6.35 1.90 -16.08
C THR A 137 -5.45 1.38 -17.20
N THR A 138 -4.12 1.40 -17.03
CA THR A 138 -3.17 0.85 -18.00
C THR A 138 -3.26 -0.70 -18.06
N TRP A 139 -3.49 -1.34 -16.90
CA TRP A 139 -3.82 -2.77 -16.82
C TRP A 139 -5.16 -3.07 -17.50
N ALA A 140 -6.21 -2.29 -17.14
CA ALA A 140 -7.54 -2.46 -17.72
C ALA A 140 -7.51 -2.33 -19.24
N ALA A 141 -6.76 -1.37 -19.78
CA ALA A 141 -6.57 -1.24 -21.24
C ALA A 141 -5.82 -2.43 -21.84
N GLU A 142 -4.77 -2.95 -21.18
CA GLU A 142 -4.02 -4.11 -21.65
C GLU A 142 -4.88 -5.38 -21.70
N ASN A 143 -5.77 -5.56 -20.72
CA ASN A 143 -6.70 -6.70 -20.64
C ASN A 143 -7.96 -6.51 -21.49
N GLY A 144 -8.18 -5.31 -22.06
CA GLY A 144 -9.38 -5.00 -22.84
C GLY A 144 -10.64 -4.79 -22.03
N THR A 145 -10.54 -4.70 -20.70
CA THR A 145 -11.69 -4.43 -19.82
C THR A 145 -12.07 -2.96 -19.80
N ASN A 146 -11.10 -2.06 -20.10
CA ASN A 146 -11.26 -0.60 -20.08
C ASN A 146 -11.95 -0.09 -18.81
N LYS A 147 -11.69 -0.74 -17.67
CA LYS A 147 -12.29 -0.44 -16.38
C LYS A 147 -11.79 0.90 -15.85
N GLU A 148 -12.68 1.86 -15.72
CA GLU A 148 -12.41 3.14 -15.06
C GLU A 148 -13.24 3.22 -13.77
N LEU A 149 -12.60 3.52 -12.66
CA LEU A 149 -13.21 3.63 -11.33
C LEU A 149 -12.94 5.02 -10.78
N PHE A 150 -13.96 5.60 -10.16
CA PHE A 150 -13.90 6.92 -9.52
C PHE A 150 -14.50 6.84 -8.12
N ALA A 151 -13.72 7.25 -7.13
CA ALA A 151 -14.17 7.28 -5.74
C ALA A 151 -15.29 8.30 -5.52
N PHE A 152 -15.18 9.47 -6.14
CA PHE A 152 -16.14 10.55 -6.02
C PHE A 152 -16.98 10.68 -7.29
N PRO A 153 -18.29 10.93 -7.18
CA PRO A 153 -19.09 11.28 -8.33
C PRO A 153 -18.52 12.52 -9.02
N PRO A 154 -18.53 12.60 -10.37
CA PRO A 154 -17.96 13.72 -11.10
C PRO A 154 -18.53 15.07 -10.64
N GLY A 155 -17.65 16.05 -10.36
CA GLY A 155 -18.03 17.39 -9.93
C GLY A 155 -18.48 17.49 -8.47
N THR A 156 -18.31 16.44 -7.67
CA THR A 156 -18.64 16.46 -6.23
C THR A 156 -17.38 16.37 -5.39
N ASP A 157 -17.44 16.92 -4.18
CA ASP A 157 -16.43 16.73 -3.14
C ASP A 157 -17.13 16.40 -1.81
N PRO A 158 -17.34 15.12 -1.53
CA PRO A 158 -18.04 14.69 -0.31
C PRO A 158 -17.35 15.09 0.99
N LEU A 159 -16.08 15.53 0.93
CA LEU A 159 -15.29 15.95 2.08
C LEU A 159 -15.17 17.48 2.20
N GLU A 160 -15.85 18.26 1.35
CA GLU A 160 -15.67 19.72 1.30
C GLU A 160 -15.80 20.42 2.66
N HIS A 161 -16.75 20.02 3.48
CA HIS A 161 -16.98 20.58 4.81
C HIS A 161 -15.98 20.13 5.87
N GLN A 162 -15.15 19.10 5.58
CA GLN A 162 -14.15 18.54 6.50
C GLN A 162 -12.72 19.11 6.30
N TYR A 163 -12.47 19.93 5.28
CA TYR A 163 -11.13 20.44 4.96
C TYR A 163 -10.42 21.16 6.11
N LYS A 164 -11.15 21.90 6.96
CA LYS A 164 -10.59 22.59 8.13
C LYS A 164 -10.31 21.65 9.30
N ASN A 165 -10.90 20.48 9.27
CA ASN A 165 -10.87 19.50 10.35
C ASN A 165 -9.72 18.50 10.21
N VAL A 166 -9.34 18.17 8.99
CA VAL A 166 -8.33 17.14 8.69
C VAL A 166 -6.94 17.52 9.23
N ARG A 167 -6.21 16.53 9.70
CA ARG A 167 -4.82 16.63 10.20
C ARG A 167 -3.87 15.65 9.52
N LYS A 168 -4.43 14.60 8.93
CA LYS A 168 -3.67 13.57 8.23
C LYS A 168 -4.41 13.15 6.98
N ILE A 169 -3.71 13.12 5.84
CA ILE A 169 -4.25 12.59 4.60
C ILE A 169 -3.29 11.57 4.03
N TYR A 170 -3.81 10.41 3.66
CA TYR A 170 -3.10 9.38 2.91
C TYR A 170 -3.68 9.29 1.51
N PHE A 171 -2.83 9.48 0.51
CA PHE A 171 -3.18 9.36 -0.90
C PHE A 171 -2.63 8.07 -1.48
N ALA A 172 -3.52 7.25 -2.05
CA ALA A 172 -3.20 5.99 -2.72
C ALA A 172 -4.16 5.77 -3.91
N GLY A 173 -4.35 4.52 -4.33
CA GLY A 173 -5.24 4.14 -5.42
C GLY A 173 -4.46 3.70 -6.65
N GLY A 174 -4.72 4.30 -7.83
CA GLY A 174 -3.87 4.17 -9.00
C GLY A 174 -2.52 4.85 -8.78
N GLU A 175 -2.32 6.02 -9.39
CA GLU A 175 -1.16 6.88 -9.10
C GLU A 175 -1.64 8.29 -8.73
N PRO A 176 -1.59 8.68 -7.45
CA PRO A 176 -2.15 9.97 -7.01
C PRO A 176 -1.48 11.18 -7.67
N MET A 177 -0.21 11.08 -8.05
CA MET A 177 0.55 12.21 -8.62
C MET A 177 0.13 12.59 -10.05
N ILE A 178 -0.79 11.83 -10.68
CA ILE A 178 -1.34 12.16 -12.00
C ILE A 178 -2.86 12.38 -11.97
N MET A 179 -3.47 12.49 -10.79
CA MET A 179 -4.91 12.68 -10.62
C MET A 179 -5.26 14.16 -10.41
N PRO A 180 -6.14 14.75 -11.25
CA PRO A 180 -6.57 16.17 -11.08
C PRO A 180 -7.16 16.48 -9.71
N GLU A 181 -7.95 15.55 -9.15
CA GLU A 181 -8.63 15.68 -7.86
C GLU A 181 -7.62 15.82 -6.71
N HIS A 182 -6.51 15.13 -6.79
CA HIS A 182 -5.42 15.26 -5.83
C HIS A 182 -4.88 16.70 -5.78
N TYR A 183 -4.60 17.31 -6.94
CA TYR A 183 -4.13 18.71 -7.00
C TYR A 183 -5.19 19.69 -6.54
N ALA A 184 -6.46 19.45 -6.87
CA ALA A 184 -7.58 20.28 -6.40
C ALA A 184 -7.66 20.28 -4.87
N THR A 185 -7.51 19.10 -4.24
CA THR A 185 -7.48 18.97 -2.78
C THR A 185 -6.30 19.71 -2.14
N LEU A 186 -5.08 19.56 -2.69
CA LEU A 186 -3.92 20.30 -2.16
C LEU A 186 -4.11 21.81 -2.23
N LYS A 187 -4.62 22.32 -3.36
CA LYS A 187 -4.91 23.76 -3.55
C LYS A 187 -5.94 24.24 -2.53
N LYS A 188 -7.04 23.51 -2.36
CA LYS A 188 -8.11 23.87 -1.42
C LYS A 188 -7.61 23.95 0.01
N LEU A 189 -6.77 23.00 0.44
CA LEU A 189 -6.15 23.00 1.77
C LEU A 189 -5.23 24.23 1.99
N ILE A 190 -4.48 24.61 0.97
CA ILE A 190 -3.62 25.79 0.99
C ILE A 190 -4.44 27.09 1.04
N GLU A 191 -5.45 27.22 0.18
CA GLU A 191 -6.36 28.37 0.15
C GLU A 191 -7.08 28.60 1.49
N LEU A 192 -7.39 27.52 2.21
CA LEU A 192 -8.04 27.56 3.52
C LEU A 192 -7.04 27.78 4.69
N ASP A 193 -5.74 27.97 4.42
CA ASP A 193 -4.65 28.09 5.41
C ASP A 193 -4.56 26.86 6.35
N ALA A 194 -5.04 25.69 5.91
CA ALA A 194 -5.07 24.46 6.68
C ALA A 194 -3.78 23.61 6.49
N ALA A 195 -3.12 23.76 5.36
CA ALA A 195 -1.99 22.90 4.94
C ALA A 195 -0.87 22.78 5.99
N LYS A 196 -0.53 23.88 6.68
CA LYS A 196 0.54 23.95 7.70
C LYS A 196 0.33 23.02 8.91
N ASP A 197 -0.90 22.56 9.13
CA ASP A 197 -1.27 21.68 10.25
C ASP A 197 -1.46 20.24 9.80
N ILE A 198 -1.31 19.96 8.49
CA ILE A 198 -1.61 18.66 7.90
C ILE A 198 -0.35 17.90 7.55
N THR A 199 -0.33 16.63 7.95
CA THR A 199 0.65 15.63 7.51
C THR A 199 0.10 14.85 6.32
N LEU A 200 0.86 14.82 5.22
CA LEU A 200 0.55 14.03 4.04
C LEU A 200 1.33 12.72 3.99
N PHE A 201 0.66 11.66 3.59
CA PHE A 201 1.26 10.38 3.27
C PHE A 201 0.86 9.96 1.86
N TYR A 202 1.77 9.31 1.15
CA TYR A 202 1.54 8.83 -0.21
C TYR A 202 1.99 7.39 -0.36
N ASN A 203 1.26 6.62 -1.18
CA ASN A 203 1.87 5.53 -1.93
C ASN A 203 1.95 5.96 -3.39
N THR A 204 3.16 5.96 -3.94
CA THR A 204 3.41 6.43 -5.30
C THR A 204 4.46 5.60 -6.01
N ASN A 205 4.32 5.48 -7.33
CA ASN A 205 5.32 4.86 -8.20
C ASN A 205 6.51 5.81 -8.54
N MET A 206 6.45 7.04 -8.08
CA MET A 206 7.48 8.07 -8.21
C MET A 206 7.90 8.41 -9.66
N THR A 207 7.08 8.09 -10.65
CA THR A 207 7.39 8.36 -12.07
C THR A 207 7.20 9.82 -12.46
N LYS A 208 6.41 10.59 -11.71
CA LYS A 208 6.06 11.98 -12.00
C LYS A 208 6.18 12.84 -10.75
N LEU A 209 6.73 14.05 -10.89
CA LEU A 209 6.68 15.13 -9.90
C LEU A 209 5.89 16.33 -10.40
N ASN A 210 5.40 16.25 -11.62
CA ASN A 210 4.63 17.32 -12.25
C ASN A 210 3.45 16.73 -13.06
N TYR A 211 2.37 17.48 -13.08
CA TYR A 211 1.18 17.19 -13.86
C TYR A 211 0.57 18.52 -14.36
N ASN A 212 0.22 18.59 -15.65
CA ASN A 212 -0.39 19.79 -16.25
C ASN A 212 0.29 21.12 -15.87
N ARG A 213 1.64 21.18 -15.91
CA ARG A 213 2.48 22.32 -15.53
C ARG A 213 2.51 22.62 -14.01
N GLU A 214 1.91 21.82 -13.18
CA GLU A 214 1.95 21.95 -11.74
C GLU A 214 3.06 21.05 -11.17
N TYR A 215 3.88 21.59 -10.27
CA TYR A 215 5.04 20.91 -9.70
C TYR A 215 4.76 20.58 -8.21
N LEU A 216 4.67 19.31 -7.87
CA LEU A 216 4.25 18.85 -6.54
C LEU A 216 5.08 19.37 -5.37
N PRO A 217 6.43 19.43 -5.44
CA PRO A 217 7.21 19.98 -4.35
C PRO A 217 6.83 21.43 -3.98
N ASP A 218 6.27 22.23 -4.92
CA ASP A 218 5.81 23.58 -4.62
C ASP A 218 4.54 23.61 -3.74
N TYR A 219 3.73 22.58 -3.81
CA TYR A 219 2.59 22.37 -2.90
C TYR A 219 3.07 21.79 -1.58
N TRP A 220 3.88 20.72 -1.62
CA TRP A 220 4.29 19.97 -0.43
C TRP A 220 5.05 20.81 0.60
N LYS A 221 5.85 21.79 0.17
CA LYS A 221 6.57 22.70 1.08
C LYS A 221 5.65 23.52 2.00
N GLN A 222 4.34 23.60 1.70
CA GLN A 222 3.36 24.33 2.48
C GLN A 222 2.67 23.46 3.55
N PHE A 223 2.91 22.15 3.51
CA PHE A 223 2.37 21.19 4.49
C PHE A 223 3.31 20.98 5.67
N LYS A 224 2.75 20.56 6.80
CA LYS A 224 3.50 20.29 8.02
C LYS A 224 4.62 19.29 7.78
N THR A 225 4.30 18.14 7.23
CA THR A 225 5.23 17.10 6.79
C THR A 225 4.65 16.33 5.64
N VAL A 226 5.50 15.79 4.77
CA VAL A 226 5.09 14.91 3.68
C VAL A 226 5.96 13.66 3.69
N THR A 227 5.34 12.50 3.79
CA THR A 227 6.02 11.20 3.69
C THR A 227 5.58 10.48 2.43
N LEU A 228 6.55 10.13 1.59
CA LEU A 228 6.35 9.40 0.35
C LEU A 228 6.73 7.93 0.54
N GLY A 229 5.73 7.04 0.52
CA GLY A 229 5.90 5.61 0.40
C GLY A 229 6.14 5.25 -1.07
N LEU A 230 7.41 5.02 -1.40
CA LEU A 230 7.82 4.76 -2.77
C LEU A 230 7.59 3.29 -3.11
N SER A 231 6.63 3.05 -3.99
CA SER A 231 6.32 1.71 -4.49
C SER A 231 7.42 1.25 -5.46
N ILE A 232 8.54 0.77 -4.96
CA ILE A 232 9.71 0.34 -5.72
C ILE A 232 10.06 -1.09 -5.33
N ASP A 233 10.00 -2.01 -6.30
CA ASP A 233 10.19 -3.44 -6.07
C ASP A 233 11.60 -3.91 -6.43
N HIS A 234 12.33 -3.14 -7.24
CA HIS A 234 13.72 -3.35 -7.62
C HIS A 234 14.29 -2.09 -8.29
N TYR A 235 15.54 -2.14 -8.71
CA TYR A 235 16.22 -1.12 -9.51
C TYR A 235 16.57 -1.63 -10.92
N GLY A 236 16.95 -0.74 -11.84
CA GLY A 236 17.37 -1.08 -13.20
C GLY A 236 16.31 -1.79 -14.02
N ASP A 237 16.71 -2.79 -14.80
CA ASP A 237 15.83 -3.53 -15.71
C ASP A 237 14.79 -4.37 -14.96
N ARG A 238 15.12 -4.86 -13.77
CA ARG A 238 14.15 -5.56 -12.91
C ARG A 238 13.01 -4.66 -12.48
N ALA A 239 13.31 -3.40 -12.11
CA ALA A 239 12.26 -2.42 -11.82
C ALA A 239 11.37 -2.18 -13.05
N ASN A 240 11.98 -2.08 -14.24
CA ASN A 240 11.25 -1.87 -15.49
C ASN A 240 10.36 -3.06 -15.85
N TYR A 241 10.77 -4.29 -15.56
CA TYR A 241 10.01 -5.51 -15.79
C TYR A 241 8.85 -5.66 -14.79
N ILE A 242 9.11 -5.50 -13.50
CA ILE A 242 8.10 -5.68 -12.45
C ILE A 242 7.04 -4.57 -12.53
N ARG A 243 7.49 -3.31 -12.68
CA ARG A 243 6.62 -2.12 -12.73
C ARG A 243 6.55 -1.54 -14.14
N ASN A 244 6.10 -2.36 -15.08
CA ASN A 244 6.09 -2.03 -16.50
C ASN A 244 5.35 -0.72 -16.80
N GLY A 245 5.99 0.14 -17.61
CA GLY A 245 5.46 1.44 -18.05
C GLY A 245 6.46 2.21 -18.92
N ALA A 246 6.06 3.40 -19.35
CA ALA A 246 6.88 4.26 -20.20
C ALA A 246 8.08 4.90 -19.47
N VAL A 247 7.97 5.05 -18.15
CA VAL A 247 9.02 5.69 -17.34
C VAL A 247 10.00 4.64 -16.82
N LYS A 248 11.26 4.84 -17.07
CA LYS A 248 12.33 3.92 -16.70
C LYS A 248 12.98 4.28 -15.36
N TRP A 249 13.66 3.31 -14.73
CA TRP A 249 14.31 3.42 -13.43
C TRP A 249 15.14 4.71 -13.27
N LYS A 250 15.94 5.07 -14.26
CA LYS A 250 16.79 6.28 -14.19
C LYS A 250 15.98 7.54 -13.85
N LYS A 251 14.79 7.69 -14.43
CA LYS A 251 13.92 8.86 -14.14
C LYS A 251 13.35 8.80 -12.72
N ILE A 252 13.02 7.61 -12.24
CA ILE A 252 12.55 7.41 -10.86
C ILE A 252 13.67 7.80 -9.88
N GLU A 253 14.89 7.33 -10.13
CA GLU A 253 16.07 7.68 -9.32
C GLU A 253 16.32 9.20 -9.29
N GLU A 254 16.24 9.88 -10.42
CA GLU A 254 16.35 11.34 -10.49
C GLU A 254 15.27 12.04 -9.64
N ASN A 255 14.03 11.55 -9.70
CA ASN A 255 12.94 12.10 -8.90
C ASN A 255 13.18 11.87 -7.40
N ILE A 256 13.68 10.70 -6.98
CA ILE A 256 14.04 10.41 -5.58
C ILE A 256 15.11 11.40 -5.10
N ARG A 257 16.19 11.59 -5.87
CA ARG A 257 17.25 12.55 -5.52
C ARG A 257 16.72 13.97 -5.40
N THR A 258 15.77 14.34 -6.25
CA THR A 258 15.09 15.64 -6.16
C THR A 258 14.33 15.77 -4.83
N ILE A 259 13.57 14.75 -4.42
CA ILE A 259 12.81 14.79 -3.16
C ILE A 259 13.73 14.85 -1.94
N LEU A 260 14.83 14.12 -1.95
CA LEU A 260 15.81 14.12 -0.86
C LEU A 260 16.49 15.47 -0.62
N SER A 261 16.33 16.43 -1.53
CA SER A 261 16.85 17.80 -1.36
C SER A 261 15.92 18.73 -0.55
N TYR A 262 14.75 18.26 -0.12
CA TYR A 262 13.78 19.05 0.64
C TYR A 262 13.70 18.57 2.11
N ASP A 263 13.84 19.49 3.06
CA ASP A 263 13.93 19.17 4.51
C ASP A 263 12.61 18.65 5.11
N ASN A 264 11.44 19.08 4.59
CA ASN A 264 10.14 18.67 5.10
C ASN A 264 9.56 17.43 4.40
N LEU A 265 10.32 16.81 3.47
CA LEU A 265 9.93 15.62 2.74
C LEU A 265 10.70 14.42 3.27
N ALA A 266 10.00 13.35 3.57
CA ALA A 266 10.58 12.07 3.94
C ALA A 266 10.19 10.99 2.94
N ILE A 267 11.09 10.05 2.71
CA ILE A 267 10.80 8.89 1.85
C ILE A 267 10.87 7.59 2.67
N ARG A 268 10.04 6.64 2.28
CA ARG A 268 10.11 5.25 2.70
C ARG A 268 9.95 4.35 1.49
N MET A 269 10.73 3.30 1.40
CA MET A 269 10.54 2.29 0.35
C MET A 269 9.48 1.28 0.75
N HIS A 270 8.50 1.07 -0.10
CA HIS A 270 7.39 0.14 0.09
C HIS A 270 7.38 -0.92 -1.01
N PRO A 271 8.37 -1.84 -1.05
CA PRO A 271 8.38 -2.92 -2.03
C PRO A 271 7.22 -3.88 -1.78
N THR A 272 6.56 -4.31 -2.86
CA THR A 272 5.68 -5.46 -2.85
C THR A 272 6.53 -6.72 -3.00
N VAL A 273 6.71 -7.45 -1.89
CA VAL A 273 7.55 -8.67 -1.86
C VAL A 273 6.81 -9.82 -2.51
N SER A 274 7.40 -10.36 -3.57
CA SER A 274 6.79 -11.34 -4.45
C SER A 274 7.83 -12.34 -5.00
N VAL A 275 7.41 -13.27 -5.84
CA VAL A 275 8.30 -14.17 -6.57
C VAL A 275 9.37 -13.41 -7.37
N TYR A 276 9.06 -12.20 -7.87
CA TYR A 276 9.96 -11.44 -8.73
C TYR A 276 11.15 -10.81 -8.01
N ASN A 277 11.08 -10.59 -6.70
CA ASN A 277 12.11 -9.82 -6.00
C ASN A 277 12.61 -10.43 -4.70
N VAL A 278 11.94 -11.42 -4.11
CA VAL A 278 12.28 -11.92 -2.77
C VAL A 278 13.73 -12.41 -2.67
N ALA A 279 14.25 -13.08 -3.70
CA ALA A 279 15.63 -13.59 -3.72
C ALA A 279 16.70 -12.49 -3.74
N THR A 280 16.34 -11.30 -4.29
CA THR A 280 17.25 -10.16 -4.50
C THR A 280 16.82 -8.89 -3.76
N LEU A 281 15.83 -8.99 -2.91
CA LEU A 281 15.35 -7.89 -2.08
C LEU A 281 16.45 -7.28 -1.18
N PRO A 282 17.35 -8.08 -0.56
CA PRO A 282 18.53 -7.58 0.13
C PRO A 282 19.43 -6.70 -0.73
N GLN A 283 19.58 -7.03 -2.01
CA GLN A 283 20.38 -6.24 -2.96
C GLN A 283 19.71 -4.88 -3.25
N LEU A 284 18.38 -4.86 -3.39
CA LEU A 284 17.63 -3.60 -3.55
C LEU A 284 17.88 -2.68 -2.34
N HIS A 285 17.71 -3.17 -1.12
CA HIS A 285 17.87 -2.37 0.09
C HIS A 285 19.28 -1.78 0.19
N ARG A 286 20.32 -2.63 0.01
CA ARG A 286 21.72 -2.17 0.00
C ARG A 286 21.98 -1.14 -1.10
N TYR A 287 21.52 -1.42 -2.33
CA TYR A 287 21.68 -0.49 -3.45
C TYR A 287 21.10 0.90 -3.13
N LEU A 288 19.89 0.95 -2.58
CA LEU A 288 19.24 2.22 -2.25
C LEU A 288 20.01 2.99 -1.17
N PHE A 289 20.44 2.31 -0.12
CA PHE A 289 21.19 2.91 0.98
C PHE A 289 22.58 3.36 0.55
N GLU A 290 23.36 2.49 -0.10
CA GLU A 290 24.73 2.75 -0.52
C GLU A 290 24.84 3.84 -1.61
N ASN A 291 23.77 4.04 -2.41
CA ASN A 291 23.71 5.10 -3.41
C ASN A 291 23.04 6.39 -2.91
N GLY A 292 22.77 6.50 -1.61
CA GLY A 292 22.16 7.69 -1.02
C GLY A 292 20.74 7.96 -1.53
N LEU A 293 19.98 6.89 -1.84
CA LEU A 293 18.56 6.93 -2.20
C LEU A 293 17.65 6.61 -1.00
N LEU A 294 18.25 6.28 0.14
CA LEU A 294 17.67 6.21 1.47
C LEU A 294 18.61 6.89 2.44
N ASN A 295 18.08 7.71 3.35
CA ASN A 295 18.86 8.37 4.39
C ASN A 295 19.14 7.44 5.57
N ASP A 296 18.34 6.38 5.72
CA ASP A 296 18.31 5.53 6.88
C ASP A 296 17.98 4.08 6.46
N VAL A 297 18.68 3.11 7.05
CA VAL A 297 18.42 1.67 6.83
C VAL A 297 17.04 1.23 7.35
N ASP A 298 16.39 2.03 8.20
CA ASP A 298 15.04 1.77 8.70
C ASP A 298 13.93 2.31 7.77
N SER A 299 14.31 2.99 6.69
CA SER A 299 13.36 3.62 5.75
C SER A 299 12.83 2.67 4.66
N ILE A 300 12.69 1.37 4.99
CA ILE A 300 12.02 0.39 4.13
C ILE A 300 10.93 -0.35 4.90
N GLU A 301 9.78 -0.60 4.25
CA GLU A 301 8.65 -1.34 4.80
C GLU A 301 8.22 -2.45 3.85
N LEU A 302 8.34 -3.71 4.30
CA LEU A 302 8.12 -4.88 3.45
C LEU A 302 6.63 -5.21 3.37
N ASN A 303 6.04 -5.13 2.16
CA ASN A 303 4.65 -5.49 1.92
C ASN A 303 4.58 -6.85 1.22
N ILE A 304 4.24 -7.91 1.95
CA ILE A 304 4.13 -9.26 1.39
C ILE A 304 2.87 -9.34 0.50
N LEU A 305 3.02 -9.89 -0.71
CA LEU A 305 1.92 -10.09 -1.64
C LEU A 305 1.06 -11.29 -1.23
N TYR A 306 -0.19 -11.03 -0.81
CA TYR A 306 -1.12 -12.07 -0.38
C TYR A 306 -2.26 -12.35 -1.38
N TYR A 307 -2.71 -11.33 -2.12
CA TYR A 307 -3.94 -11.38 -2.94
C TYR A 307 -3.74 -11.94 -4.35
N ALA A 308 -2.50 -12.18 -4.75
CA ALA A 308 -2.15 -12.82 -6.02
C ALA A 308 -1.27 -14.05 -5.73
N PRO A 309 -1.88 -15.19 -5.37
CA PRO A 309 -1.14 -16.35 -4.87
C PRO A 309 -0.13 -16.89 -5.88
N ASP A 310 -0.45 -16.88 -7.16
CA ASP A 310 0.43 -17.28 -8.26
C ASP A 310 1.73 -16.47 -8.33
N ARG A 311 1.71 -15.21 -7.90
CA ARG A 311 2.87 -14.29 -7.87
C ARG A 311 3.48 -14.13 -6.48
N SER A 312 2.94 -14.83 -5.49
CA SER A 312 3.52 -14.90 -4.14
C SER A 312 4.89 -15.59 -4.17
N MET A 313 5.75 -15.24 -3.25
CA MET A 313 7.03 -15.92 -3.04
C MET A 313 6.87 -17.42 -2.70
N LYS A 314 5.70 -17.86 -2.19
CA LYS A 314 5.37 -19.27 -1.93
C LYS A 314 5.34 -20.12 -3.20
N THR A 315 5.20 -19.52 -4.39
CA THR A 315 5.23 -20.18 -5.69
C THR A 315 6.64 -20.74 -6.00
N LEU A 316 7.70 -20.17 -5.42
CA LEU A 316 9.06 -20.67 -5.58
C LEU A 316 9.18 -22.08 -5.01
N PRO A 317 9.95 -22.99 -5.67
CA PRO A 317 10.28 -24.30 -5.11
C PRO A 317 11.16 -24.14 -3.86
N LYS A 318 11.18 -25.19 -3.04
CA LYS A 318 11.86 -25.19 -1.74
C LYS A 318 13.30 -24.70 -1.82
N HIS A 319 14.09 -25.22 -2.75
CA HIS A 319 15.51 -24.85 -2.87
C HIS A 319 15.74 -23.36 -3.20
N LEU A 320 14.83 -22.71 -3.95
CA LEU A 320 14.92 -21.27 -4.23
C LEU A 320 14.45 -20.43 -3.03
N ARG A 321 13.47 -20.93 -2.26
CA ARG A 321 13.06 -20.29 -1.01
C ARG A 321 14.18 -20.35 0.04
N GLU A 322 14.87 -21.49 0.17
CA GLU A 322 16.04 -21.66 1.05
C GLU A 322 17.19 -20.74 0.65
N LYS A 323 17.45 -20.58 -0.65
CA LYS A 323 18.44 -19.61 -1.13
C LYS A 323 18.08 -18.16 -0.82
N ALA A 324 16.78 -17.82 -0.93
CA ALA A 324 16.29 -16.49 -0.54
C ALA A 324 16.46 -16.28 0.99
N GLN A 325 16.20 -17.29 1.81
CA GLN A 325 16.42 -17.25 3.26
C GLN A 325 17.91 -17.02 3.61
N GLU A 326 18.83 -17.69 2.92
CA GLU A 326 20.27 -17.46 3.09
C GLU A 326 20.63 -16.00 2.78
N ASN A 327 20.13 -15.45 1.68
CA ASN A 327 20.35 -14.04 1.32
C ASN A 327 19.79 -13.07 2.37
N ILE A 328 18.60 -13.37 2.93
CA ILE A 328 17.99 -12.58 3.99
C ILE A 328 18.79 -12.67 5.29
N THR A 329 19.27 -13.85 5.66
CA THR A 329 20.13 -14.04 6.85
C THR A 329 21.40 -13.17 6.76
N ASN A 330 22.08 -13.22 5.62
CA ASN A 330 23.25 -12.38 5.35
C ASN A 330 22.90 -10.86 5.36
N HIS A 331 21.66 -10.53 5.03
CA HIS A 331 21.19 -9.14 5.06
C HIS A 331 20.85 -8.68 6.48
N ILE A 332 20.29 -9.54 7.32
CA ILE A 332 20.04 -9.24 8.74
C ILE A 332 21.35 -8.96 9.46
N GLU A 333 22.41 -9.71 9.16
CA GLU A 333 23.76 -9.42 9.70
C GLU A 333 24.27 -8.04 9.23
N TRP A 334 24.06 -7.71 7.95
CA TRP A 334 24.43 -6.41 7.42
C TRP A 334 23.62 -5.27 8.08
N LEU A 335 22.31 -5.46 8.28
CA LEU A 335 21.44 -4.52 8.98
C LEU A 335 21.91 -4.28 10.42
N THR A 336 22.24 -5.34 11.13
CA THR A 336 22.78 -5.27 12.50
C THR A 336 24.08 -4.44 12.54
N LYS A 337 24.98 -4.65 11.59
CA LYS A 337 26.23 -3.88 11.47
C LYS A 337 25.98 -2.39 11.12
N ASN A 338 24.88 -2.09 10.49
CA ASN A 338 24.47 -0.71 10.14
C ASN A 338 23.46 -0.13 11.15
N HIS A 339 23.36 -0.71 12.35
CA HIS A 339 22.55 -0.20 13.46
C HIS A 339 21.05 -0.08 13.19
N ALA A 340 20.51 -0.98 12.36
CA ALA A 340 19.06 -1.04 12.12
C ALA A 340 18.29 -1.27 13.42
N SER A 341 17.09 -0.70 13.51
CA SER A 341 16.21 -0.87 14.65
C SER A 341 15.68 -2.31 14.79
N ASP A 342 15.26 -2.68 16.00
CA ASP A 342 14.60 -3.96 16.27
C ASP A 342 13.36 -4.17 15.39
N ARG A 343 12.61 -3.09 15.10
CA ARG A 343 11.48 -3.12 14.17
C ARG A 343 11.92 -3.55 12.78
N GLN A 344 13.00 -2.99 12.28
CA GLN A 344 13.52 -3.31 10.95
C GLN A 344 14.02 -4.75 10.90
N LEU A 345 14.80 -5.18 11.86
CA LEU A 345 15.26 -6.57 11.99
C LEU A 345 14.07 -7.54 12.08
N GLY A 346 13.02 -7.18 12.83
CA GLY A 346 11.79 -7.96 12.97
C GLY A 346 11.08 -8.19 11.62
N GLN A 347 10.97 -7.17 10.74
CA GLN A 347 10.36 -7.33 9.43
C GLN A 347 11.12 -8.36 8.55
N TRP A 348 12.45 -8.34 8.55
CA TRP A 348 13.26 -9.28 7.78
C TRP A 348 13.22 -10.68 8.36
N ASN A 349 13.16 -10.83 9.69
CA ASN A 349 12.95 -12.12 10.34
C ASN A 349 11.58 -12.71 9.98
N THR A 350 10.51 -11.89 10.02
CA THR A 350 9.17 -12.33 9.60
C THR A 350 9.15 -12.78 8.13
N LEU A 351 9.82 -12.04 7.23
CA LEU A 351 9.95 -12.43 5.84
C LEU A 351 10.71 -13.77 5.70
N HIS A 352 11.80 -13.94 6.45
CA HIS A 352 12.57 -15.18 6.49
C HIS A 352 11.72 -16.37 6.93
N GLU A 353 10.92 -16.22 8.00
CA GLU A 353 10.02 -17.26 8.48
C GLU A 353 8.92 -17.58 7.47
N TYR A 354 8.36 -16.57 6.81
CA TYR A 354 7.31 -16.76 5.80
C TYR A 354 7.76 -17.60 4.60
N LEU A 355 9.04 -17.63 4.28
CA LEU A 355 9.63 -18.46 3.22
C LEU A 355 9.66 -19.96 3.55
N ASN A 356 9.38 -20.37 4.80
CA ASN A 356 9.19 -21.80 5.14
C ASN A 356 7.88 -22.35 4.59
N GLU A 357 6.90 -21.47 4.29
CA GLU A 357 5.59 -21.86 3.79
C GLU A 357 5.57 -21.98 2.27
N ASP A 358 4.72 -22.87 1.76
CA ASP A 358 4.35 -22.98 0.35
C ASP A 358 2.81 -22.98 0.20
N HIS A 359 2.30 -23.23 -0.99
CA HIS A 359 0.86 -23.29 -1.23
C HIS A 359 0.19 -24.61 -0.85
N GLY A 360 0.97 -25.59 -0.32
CA GLY A 360 0.48 -26.93 0.00
C GLY A 360 -0.13 -27.61 -1.23
N GLU A 361 -1.33 -28.14 -1.11
CA GLU A 361 -2.04 -28.85 -2.20
C GLU A 361 -2.26 -27.98 -3.45
N ARG A 362 -2.22 -26.63 -3.34
CA ARG A 362 -2.37 -25.71 -4.46
C ARG A 362 -1.04 -25.35 -5.16
N GLN A 363 0.09 -25.85 -4.70
CA GLN A 363 1.41 -25.46 -5.22
C GLN A 363 1.52 -25.63 -6.74
N GLU A 364 1.10 -26.76 -7.26
CA GLU A 364 1.15 -27.04 -8.70
C GLU A 364 0.23 -26.12 -9.51
N GLN A 365 -0.98 -25.85 -9.01
CA GLN A 365 -1.92 -24.95 -9.67
C GLN A 365 -1.40 -23.51 -9.71
N GLU A 366 -0.87 -23.00 -8.60
CA GLU A 366 -0.34 -21.64 -8.54
C GLU A 366 0.95 -21.50 -9.38
N THR A 367 1.77 -22.53 -9.47
CA THR A 367 2.91 -22.56 -10.40
C THR A 367 2.45 -22.50 -11.86
N ARG A 368 1.42 -23.26 -12.25
CA ARG A 368 0.83 -23.17 -13.60
C ARG A 368 0.26 -21.79 -13.89
N ASN A 369 -0.46 -21.21 -12.95
CA ASN A 369 -0.99 -19.85 -13.06
C ASN A 369 0.13 -18.83 -13.26
N PHE A 370 1.23 -18.97 -12.51
CA PHE A 370 2.42 -18.13 -12.65
C PHE A 370 3.05 -18.26 -14.06
N VAL A 371 3.25 -19.49 -14.55
CA VAL A 371 3.78 -19.73 -15.90
C VAL A 371 2.90 -19.04 -16.96
N TRP A 372 1.57 -19.23 -16.87
CA TRP A 372 0.65 -18.57 -17.78
C TRP A 372 0.76 -17.04 -17.70
N HIS A 373 0.75 -16.48 -16.48
CA HIS A 373 0.85 -15.05 -16.25
C HIS A 373 2.13 -14.46 -16.88
N VAL A 374 3.27 -15.10 -16.64
CA VAL A 374 4.56 -14.66 -17.19
C VAL A 374 4.57 -14.75 -18.71
N GLN A 375 4.26 -15.93 -19.27
CA GLN A 375 4.30 -16.15 -20.72
C GLN A 375 3.34 -15.23 -21.49
N HIS A 376 2.11 -15.04 -20.96
CA HIS A 376 1.12 -14.16 -21.54
C HIS A 376 1.61 -12.71 -21.63
N HIS A 377 2.11 -12.18 -20.51
CA HIS A 377 2.55 -10.79 -20.45
C HIS A 377 3.91 -10.56 -21.10
N ASP A 378 4.85 -11.49 -21.03
CA ASP A 378 6.13 -11.41 -21.74
C ASP A 378 5.91 -11.31 -23.24
N LYS A 379 5.06 -12.20 -23.80
CA LYS A 379 4.69 -12.16 -25.21
C LYS A 379 4.06 -10.82 -25.60
N LYS A 380 3.14 -10.31 -24.77
CA LYS A 380 2.38 -9.08 -25.05
C LYS A 380 3.26 -7.83 -24.96
N ARG A 381 4.27 -7.86 -24.08
CA ARG A 381 5.14 -6.72 -23.75
C ARG A 381 6.51 -6.78 -24.42
N GLY A 382 6.85 -7.89 -25.11
CA GLY A 382 8.17 -8.14 -25.70
C GLY A 382 9.27 -8.24 -24.63
N GLU A 383 8.96 -8.87 -23.49
CA GLU A 383 9.85 -9.04 -22.34
C GLU A 383 10.26 -10.50 -22.18
N SER A 384 11.28 -10.77 -21.35
CA SER A 384 11.74 -12.11 -21.02
C SER A 384 12.01 -12.22 -19.52
N PHE A 385 11.30 -13.15 -18.86
CA PHE A 385 11.46 -13.45 -17.46
C PHE A 385 12.88 -13.93 -17.14
N THR A 386 13.38 -14.89 -17.91
CA THR A 386 14.69 -15.52 -17.65
C THR A 386 15.88 -14.60 -17.95
N ASP A 387 15.74 -13.65 -18.88
CA ASP A 387 16.77 -12.64 -19.13
C ASP A 387 16.81 -11.61 -17.99
N THR A 388 15.65 -11.33 -17.39
CA THR A 388 15.53 -10.38 -16.26
C THR A 388 15.93 -11.03 -14.93
N PHE A 389 15.60 -12.30 -14.75
CA PHE A 389 15.84 -13.07 -13.51
C PHE A 389 16.62 -14.36 -13.80
N PRO A 390 17.91 -14.25 -14.16
CA PRO A 390 18.71 -15.41 -14.55
C PRO A 390 18.85 -16.46 -13.44
N GLU A 391 18.67 -16.06 -12.17
CA GLU A 391 18.68 -16.96 -11.01
C GLU A 391 17.55 -17.98 -11.01
N TYR A 392 16.49 -17.74 -11.79
CA TYR A 392 15.33 -18.63 -11.92
C TYR A 392 15.33 -19.45 -13.21
N LYS A 393 16.38 -19.38 -14.03
CA LYS A 393 16.40 -19.97 -15.39
C LYS A 393 16.16 -21.48 -15.37
N GLU A 394 16.90 -22.22 -14.53
CA GLU A 394 16.79 -23.68 -14.42
C GLU A 394 15.39 -24.10 -13.97
N TRP A 395 14.84 -23.45 -12.95
CA TRP A 395 13.49 -23.68 -12.48
C TRP A 395 12.46 -23.37 -13.57
N TRP A 396 12.64 -22.26 -14.28
CA TRP A 396 11.72 -21.87 -15.36
C TRP A 396 11.70 -22.89 -16.49
N GLU A 397 12.85 -23.39 -16.91
CA GLU A 397 12.97 -24.43 -17.94
C GLU A 397 12.30 -25.73 -17.48
N GLU A 398 12.45 -26.11 -16.21
CA GLU A 398 11.79 -27.29 -15.64
C GLU A 398 10.26 -27.16 -15.66
N ILE A 399 9.70 -26.08 -15.11
CA ILE A 399 8.24 -25.92 -14.99
C ILE A 399 7.57 -25.69 -16.36
N THR A 400 8.27 -25.11 -17.33
CA THR A 400 7.71 -24.87 -18.68
C THR A 400 7.80 -26.09 -19.58
N SER A 401 8.79 -26.96 -19.40
CA SER A 401 8.90 -28.22 -20.14
C SER A 401 7.87 -29.27 -19.69
N ASN A 402 7.44 -29.23 -18.43
CA ASN A 402 6.48 -30.16 -17.83
C ASN A 402 5.03 -29.66 -17.88
N THR A 403 4.78 -28.43 -18.37
CA THR A 403 3.41 -27.84 -18.36
C THR A 403 2.62 -28.34 -19.56
N ILE A 404 1.56 -29.12 -19.30
CA ILE A 404 0.51 -29.40 -20.28
C ILE A 404 -0.16 -28.06 -20.66
N PRO A 405 -0.45 -27.79 -21.93
CA PRO A 405 -1.09 -26.56 -22.35
C PRO A 405 -2.36 -26.28 -21.52
N ILE A 406 -2.46 -25.10 -20.94
CA ILE A 406 -3.64 -24.67 -20.20
C ILE A 406 -4.80 -24.60 -21.19
N VAL A 407 -5.76 -25.50 -21.06
CA VAL A 407 -7.06 -25.35 -21.69
C VAL A 407 -7.70 -24.11 -21.08
N GLN A 408 -7.93 -23.08 -21.90
CA GLN A 408 -8.64 -21.87 -21.50
C GLN A 408 -9.98 -22.29 -20.86
N ILE A 409 -10.09 -22.06 -19.55
CA ILE A 409 -11.40 -21.97 -18.91
C ILE A 409 -11.87 -20.55 -19.23
N THR A 410 -12.73 -20.47 -20.26
CA THR A 410 -13.46 -19.26 -20.68
C THR A 410 -14.43 -18.82 -19.58
#